data_aa6478de04d30eecebe42a9b53bb3c16
#
_entry.id   aa6478de04d30eecebe42a9b53bb3c16
#
_cell.length_a   1.000
_cell.length_b   1.000
_cell.length_c   1.000
_cell.angle_alpha   90.00
_cell.angle_beta   90.00
_cell.angle_gamma   90.00
#
_symmetry.space_group_name_H-M   'P 1'
#
loop_
_entity.id
_entity.type
_entity.pdbx_description
1 polymer ?
#
loop_
_entity_poly.entity_id
_entity_poly.type
_entity_poly.pdbx_seq_one_letter_code
_entity_poly.pdbx_strand_id
1 'polypeptide(L)'
;MTDRVAGWVAGWYGTQPPGRVALHKRRTWRENRPVLLPMAGLLVGVLLGLVLNVNVGFELARYSAVAILAALDSVLGAARAELEGTYNNRIFVSGFVVNAIVAVLLTFVGDRLGLDLYLVALITFGLRIFQNVALIRRHFL
;
A
#
# COMPACT_ATOMS: atom_id res chain seq x y z
N MET A 1 -35.57 -4.86 52.54
CA MET A 1 -35.17 -5.89 51.56
C MET A 1 -34.57 -5.26 50.27
N THR A 2 -33.96 -4.09 50.39
CA THR A 2 -33.47 -3.27 49.26
C THR A 2 -31.95 -3.01 49.26
N ASP A 3 -31.23 -3.47 50.31
CA ASP A 3 -29.80 -3.17 50.44
C ASP A 3 -28.83 -4.21 49.84
N ARG A 4 -29.34 -5.33 49.35
CA ARG A 4 -28.51 -6.38 48.74
C ARG A 4 -28.25 -6.20 47.24
N VAL A 5 -29.08 -5.41 46.59
CA VAL A 5 -28.97 -5.21 45.13
C VAL A 5 -27.97 -4.11 44.80
N ALA A 6 -27.79 -3.12 45.68
CA ALA A 6 -26.85 -2.04 45.50
C ALA A 6 -25.38 -2.52 45.55
N GLY A 7 -25.04 -3.54 46.30
CA GLY A 7 -23.71 -4.10 46.40
C GLY A 7 -23.23 -4.83 45.14
N TRP A 8 -24.16 -5.38 44.32
CA TRP A 8 -23.78 -6.12 43.11
C TRP A 8 -23.48 -5.21 41.93
N VAL A 9 -24.14 -4.04 41.89
CA VAL A 9 -23.89 -3.06 40.78
C VAL A 9 -22.59 -2.31 40.97
N ALA A 10 -22.18 -2.05 42.24
CA ALA A 10 -20.93 -1.38 42.53
C ALA A 10 -19.67 -2.22 42.18
N GLY A 11 -19.80 -3.54 42.15
CA GLY A 11 -18.69 -4.45 41.80
C GLY A 11 -18.37 -4.48 40.28
N TRP A 12 -19.27 -4.02 39.44
CA TRP A 12 -19.07 -3.98 37.96
C TRP A 12 -18.48 -2.67 37.46
N TYR A 13 -18.63 -1.61 38.20
CA TYR A 13 -17.92 -0.35 37.95
C TYR A 13 -16.68 -0.33 38.83
N GLY A 14 -15.74 -1.27 38.54
CA GLY A 14 -14.43 -1.23 39.18
C GLY A 14 -13.91 0.20 39.12
N THR A 15 -13.74 0.82 40.28
CA THR A 15 -13.09 2.11 40.45
C THR A 15 -11.72 2.04 39.77
N GLN A 16 -11.67 2.52 38.56
CA GLN A 16 -10.40 2.76 37.85
C GLN A 16 -9.61 3.71 38.75
N PRO A 17 -8.42 3.37 39.21
CA PRO A 17 -7.63 4.28 40.02
C PRO A 17 -7.43 5.57 39.18
N PRO A 18 -7.69 6.75 39.78
CA PRO A 18 -7.41 8.02 39.08
C PRO A 18 -5.88 8.13 38.98
N GLY A 19 -5.35 7.95 37.76
CA GLY A 19 -3.92 8.21 37.59
C GLY A 19 -3.17 7.41 36.54
N ARG A 20 -3.83 6.54 35.75
CA ARG A 20 -3.21 6.06 34.52
C ARG A 20 -4.02 6.54 33.32
N VAL A 21 -4.05 7.84 33.15
CA VAL A 21 -4.03 8.36 31.79
C VAL A 21 -2.74 7.79 31.23
N ALA A 22 -2.85 6.64 30.54
CA ALA A 22 -1.79 6.17 29.70
C ALA A 22 -1.48 7.37 28.81
N LEU A 23 -0.40 8.06 29.12
CA LEU A 23 0.26 8.94 28.18
C LEU A 23 0.49 8.02 26.99
N HIS A 24 -0.50 7.96 26.10
CA HIS A 24 -0.33 7.46 24.77
C HIS A 24 0.86 8.25 24.28
N LYS A 25 2.03 7.64 24.45
CA LYS A 25 3.30 8.16 24.01
C LYS A 25 3.01 8.54 22.57
N ARG A 26 2.72 9.82 22.36
CA ARG A 26 2.63 10.39 21.04
C ARG A 26 3.96 10.00 20.43
N ARG A 27 3.95 8.89 19.69
CA ARG A 27 5.06 8.58 18.79
C ARG A 27 5.17 9.86 18.00
N THR A 28 6.16 10.61 18.33
CA THR A 28 6.56 11.77 17.56
C THR A 28 6.80 11.21 16.17
N TRP A 29 5.87 11.52 15.27
CA TRP A 29 5.92 11.23 13.84
C TRP A 29 7.05 12.05 13.23
N ARG A 30 8.26 11.80 13.68
CA ARG A 30 9.49 12.38 13.19
C ARG A 30 10.28 11.37 12.38
N GLU A 31 9.63 10.85 11.36
CA GLU A 31 10.36 10.24 10.25
C GLU A 31 9.64 10.57 8.95
N ASN A 32 9.62 11.86 8.64
CA ASN A 32 9.03 12.42 7.43
C ASN A 32 9.98 12.23 6.24
N ARG A 33 10.19 10.99 5.78
CA ARG A 33 10.84 10.79 4.46
C ARG A 33 10.42 9.53 3.72
N PRO A 34 9.30 8.86 4.00
CA PRO A 34 9.17 7.52 3.44
C PRO A 34 8.63 7.46 2.01
N VAL A 35 7.75 8.38 1.60
CA VAL A 35 7.10 8.30 0.26
C VAL A 35 7.88 9.05 -0.82
N LEU A 36 8.57 10.14 -0.47
CA LEU A 36 9.35 10.90 -1.44
C LEU A 36 10.48 10.08 -2.06
N LEU A 37 11.12 9.20 -1.30
CA LEU A 37 12.23 8.38 -1.78
C LEU A 37 11.79 7.37 -2.86
N PRO A 38 10.75 6.54 -2.65
CA PRO A 38 10.25 5.64 -3.69
C PRO A 38 9.63 6.38 -4.88
N MET A 39 8.96 7.52 -4.67
CA MET A 39 8.46 8.35 -5.78
C MET A 39 9.60 8.93 -6.62
N ALA A 40 10.64 9.44 -5.97
CA ALA A 40 11.83 9.92 -6.66
C ALA A 40 12.55 8.79 -7.41
N GLY A 41 12.68 7.61 -6.79
CA GLY A 41 13.25 6.43 -7.42
C GLY A 41 12.47 5.98 -8.65
N LEU A 42 11.12 5.98 -8.57
CA LEU A 42 10.27 5.67 -9.72
C LEU A 42 10.47 6.70 -10.84
N LEU A 43 10.45 8.00 -10.52
CA LEU A 43 10.65 9.06 -11.50
C LEU A 43 12.00 8.95 -12.20
N VAL A 44 13.06 8.77 -11.42
CA VAL A 44 14.41 8.57 -11.95
C VAL A 44 14.50 7.31 -12.81
N GLY A 45 13.88 6.18 -12.36
CA GLY A 45 13.84 4.94 -13.13
C GLY A 45 13.13 5.08 -14.48
N VAL A 46 12.01 5.79 -14.51
CA VAL A 46 11.27 6.08 -15.75
C VAL A 46 12.11 6.96 -16.68
N LEU A 47 12.71 8.03 -16.16
CA LEU A 47 13.56 8.92 -16.96
C LEU A 47 14.78 8.19 -17.53
N LEU A 48 15.46 7.37 -16.73
CA LEU A 48 16.58 6.55 -17.19
C LEU A 48 16.12 5.54 -18.25
N GLY A 49 14.98 4.88 -18.07
CA GLY A 49 14.41 3.95 -19.05
C GLY A 49 14.12 4.62 -20.39
N LEU A 50 13.63 5.86 -20.39
CA LEU A 50 13.38 6.63 -21.60
C LEU A 50 14.68 7.04 -22.31
N VAL A 51 15.71 7.42 -21.53
CA VAL A 51 17.01 7.87 -22.08
C VAL A 51 17.83 6.70 -22.62
N LEU A 52 17.83 5.56 -21.93
CA LEU A 52 18.67 4.41 -22.30
C LEU A 52 18.16 3.68 -23.56
N ASN A 53 16.93 3.95 -24.01
CA ASN A 53 16.33 3.38 -25.21
C ASN A 53 16.62 1.87 -25.39
N VAL A 54 16.41 1.10 -24.31
CA VAL A 54 16.70 -0.33 -24.30
C VAL A 54 15.69 -1.05 -25.17
N ASN A 55 16.13 -1.61 -26.29
CA ASN A 55 15.32 -2.48 -27.12
C ASN A 55 15.08 -3.80 -26.40
N VAL A 56 13.99 -3.88 -25.67
CA VAL A 56 13.51 -5.13 -25.06
C VAL A 56 12.75 -5.94 -26.11
N GLY A 57 13.12 -7.18 -26.32
CA GLY A 57 12.36 -8.09 -27.17
C GLY A 57 10.90 -8.17 -26.70
N PHE A 58 9.99 -8.46 -27.65
CA PHE A 58 8.53 -8.46 -27.38
C PHE A 58 8.12 -9.29 -26.16
N GLU A 59 8.73 -10.43 -25.97
CA GLU A 59 8.49 -11.30 -24.81
C GLU A 59 8.83 -10.58 -23.49
N LEU A 60 10.01 -9.97 -23.42
CA LEU A 60 10.46 -9.28 -22.22
C LEU A 60 9.67 -7.99 -21.97
N ALA A 61 9.12 -7.37 -23.03
CA ALA A 61 8.29 -6.18 -22.92
C ALA A 61 7.01 -6.43 -22.11
N ARG A 62 6.35 -7.59 -22.26
CA ARG A 62 5.14 -7.95 -21.49
C ARG A 62 5.44 -8.04 -19.99
N TYR A 63 6.51 -8.72 -19.62
CA TYR A 63 6.94 -8.86 -18.23
C TYR A 63 7.36 -7.53 -17.63
N SER A 64 8.07 -6.71 -18.39
CA SER A 64 8.47 -5.36 -17.97
C SER A 64 7.26 -4.47 -17.77
N ALA A 65 6.29 -4.49 -18.66
CA ALA A 65 5.09 -3.67 -18.58
C ALA A 65 4.26 -3.99 -17.31
N VAL A 66 4.03 -5.27 -17.01
CA VAL A 66 3.27 -5.66 -15.83
C VAL A 66 4.03 -5.37 -14.54
N ALA A 67 5.36 -5.51 -14.53
CA ALA A 67 6.18 -5.16 -13.38
C ALA A 67 6.16 -3.65 -13.10
N ILE A 68 6.25 -2.82 -14.15
CA ILE A 68 6.14 -1.35 -14.04
C ILE A 68 4.75 -0.97 -13.52
N LEU A 69 3.70 -1.60 -14.02
CA LEU A 69 2.34 -1.30 -13.58
C LEU A 69 2.12 -1.68 -12.09
N ALA A 70 2.65 -2.82 -11.66
CA ALA A 70 2.65 -3.23 -10.25
C ALA A 70 3.44 -2.26 -9.36
N ALA A 71 4.56 -1.73 -9.88
CA ALA A 71 5.34 -0.71 -9.20
C ALA A 71 4.56 0.61 -9.05
N LEU A 72 3.92 1.07 -10.12
CA LEU A 72 3.05 2.27 -10.11
C LEU A 72 1.89 2.12 -9.12
N ASP A 73 1.21 0.97 -9.11
CA ASP A 73 0.14 0.68 -8.15
C ASP A 73 0.63 0.80 -6.72
N SER A 74 1.79 0.22 -6.42
CA SER A 74 2.37 0.25 -5.07
C SER A 74 2.74 1.67 -4.64
N VAL A 75 3.32 2.48 -5.54
CA VAL A 75 3.69 3.87 -5.24
C VAL A 75 2.46 4.75 -5.02
N LEU A 76 1.42 4.61 -5.85
CA LEU A 76 0.18 5.36 -5.68
C LEU A 76 -0.58 4.93 -4.42
N GLY A 77 -0.55 3.63 -4.10
CA GLY A 77 -1.08 3.12 -2.82
C GLY A 77 -0.34 3.70 -1.61
N ALA A 78 0.98 3.82 -1.69
CA ALA A 78 1.79 4.43 -0.64
C ALA A 78 1.51 5.94 -0.50
N ALA A 79 1.40 6.66 -1.62
CA ALA A 79 1.06 8.08 -1.62
C ALA A 79 -0.30 8.33 -0.98
N ARG A 80 -1.30 7.49 -1.29
CA ARG A 80 -2.60 7.53 -0.63
C ARG A 80 -2.49 7.27 0.87
N ALA A 81 -1.79 6.21 1.28
CA ALA A 81 -1.62 5.86 2.69
C ALA A 81 -0.92 6.97 3.48
N GLU A 82 0.00 7.70 2.86
CA GLU A 82 0.64 8.88 3.46
C GLU A 82 -0.36 10.00 3.69
N LEU A 83 -1.22 10.30 2.72
CA LEU A 83 -2.27 11.32 2.87
C LEU A 83 -3.28 10.94 3.95
N GLU A 84 -3.58 9.65 4.09
CA GLU A 84 -4.47 9.12 5.14
C GLU A 84 -3.76 8.98 6.50
N GLY A 85 -2.45 9.25 6.62
CA GLY A 85 -1.67 9.13 7.85
C GLY A 85 -1.46 7.68 8.31
N THR A 86 -1.66 6.70 7.42
CA THR A 86 -1.57 5.26 7.70
C THR A 86 -0.33 4.59 7.09
N TYR A 87 0.55 5.37 6.48
CA TYR A 87 1.73 4.85 5.80
C TYR A 87 2.64 4.03 6.71
N ASN A 88 3.07 2.88 6.22
CA ASN A 88 4.04 2.01 6.87
C ASN A 88 5.05 1.48 5.83
N ASN A 89 6.32 1.82 6.02
CA ASN A 89 7.38 1.47 5.09
C ASN A 89 7.54 -0.06 4.89
N ARG A 90 7.34 -0.87 5.95
CA ARG A 90 7.43 -2.33 5.83
C ARG A 90 6.31 -2.89 4.97
N ILE A 91 5.09 -2.36 5.15
CA ILE A 91 3.92 -2.75 4.35
C ILE A 91 4.15 -2.33 2.90
N PHE A 92 4.65 -1.12 2.67
CA PHE A 92 4.97 -0.64 1.33
C PHE A 92 5.98 -1.53 0.61
N VAL A 93 7.16 -1.76 1.23
CA VAL A 93 8.24 -2.55 0.59
C VAL A 93 7.81 -3.99 0.36
N SER A 94 7.16 -4.62 1.35
CA SER A 94 6.68 -6.00 1.18
C SER A 94 5.59 -6.08 0.11
N GLY A 95 4.64 -5.15 0.09
CA GLY A 95 3.58 -5.10 -0.91
C GLY A 95 4.13 -4.86 -2.31
N PHE A 96 5.09 -3.95 -2.46
CA PHE A 96 5.76 -3.68 -3.73
C PHE A 96 6.41 -4.95 -4.30
N VAL A 97 7.23 -5.63 -3.50
CA VAL A 97 7.95 -6.85 -3.92
C VAL A 97 6.96 -7.99 -4.23
N VAL A 98 6.01 -8.23 -3.34
CA VAL A 98 5.02 -9.30 -3.53
C VAL A 98 4.15 -9.04 -4.77
N ASN A 99 3.66 -7.82 -4.95
CA ASN A 99 2.84 -7.47 -6.12
C ASN A 99 3.62 -7.66 -7.43
N ALA A 100 4.89 -7.25 -7.47
CA ALA A 100 5.73 -7.43 -8.65
C ALA A 100 5.97 -8.91 -8.96
N ILE A 101 6.30 -9.72 -7.96
CA ILE A 101 6.51 -11.16 -8.11
C ILE A 101 5.23 -11.86 -8.58
N VAL A 102 4.09 -11.59 -7.93
CA VAL A 102 2.80 -12.19 -8.30
C VAL A 102 2.41 -11.82 -9.72
N ALA A 103 2.63 -10.56 -10.13
CA ALA A 103 2.33 -10.10 -11.48
C ALA A 103 3.15 -10.85 -12.54
N VAL A 104 4.45 -11.00 -12.31
CA VAL A 104 5.35 -11.73 -13.21
C VAL A 104 5.00 -13.21 -13.24
N LEU A 105 4.75 -13.85 -12.10
CA LEU A 105 4.34 -15.24 -12.01
C LEU A 105 3.01 -15.50 -12.72
N LEU A 106 2.04 -14.61 -12.55
CA LEU A 106 0.73 -14.72 -13.20
C LEU A 106 0.88 -14.64 -14.72
N THR A 107 1.69 -13.72 -15.21
CA THR A 107 2.02 -13.61 -16.65
C THR A 107 2.71 -14.87 -17.15
N PHE A 108 3.70 -15.38 -16.42
CA PHE A 108 4.44 -16.59 -16.77
C PHE A 108 3.52 -17.83 -16.83
N VAL A 109 2.68 -18.01 -15.82
CA VAL A 109 1.71 -19.13 -15.79
C VAL A 109 0.71 -18.99 -16.96
N GLY A 110 0.25 -17.78 -17.23
CA GLY A 110 -0.61 -17.51 -18.39
C GLY A 110 0.03 -17.94 -19.70
N ASP A 111 1.27 -17.54 -19.94
CA ASP A 111 2.02 -17.91 -21.15
C ASP A 111 2.19 -19.44 -21.28
N ARG A 112 2.37 -20.14 -20.15
CA ARG A 112 2.49 -21.63 -20.15
C ARG A 112 1.16 -22.34 -20.41
N LEU A 113 0.05 -21.75 -20.00
CA LEU A 113 -1.29 -22.34 -20.16
C LEU A 113 -2.00 -21.88 -21.44
N GLY A 114 -1.40 -20.97 -22.22
CA GLY A 114 -2.06 -20.35 -23.37
C GLY A 114 -3.22 -19.46 -22.98
N LEU A 115 -3.19 -18.91 -21.75
CA LEU A 115 -4.20 -18.00 -21.21
C LEU A 115 -3.62 -16.59 -21.07
N ASP A 116 -4.40 -15.59 -21.41
CA ASP A 116 -3.95 -14.19 -21.36
C ASP A 116 -4.07 -13.60 -19.94
N LEU A 117 -3.41 -14.28 -18.95
CA LEU A 117 -3.41 -13.83 -17.55
C LEU A 117 -2.65 -12.51 -17.36
N TYR A 118 -1.84 -12.11 -18.34
CA TYR A 118 -1.26 -10.78 -18.41
C TYR A 118 -2.35 -9.68 -18.41
N LEU A 119 -3.42 -9.85 -19.19
CA LEU A 119 -4.55 -8.91 -19.19
C LEU A 119 -5.25 -8.82 -17.84
N VAL A 120 -5.37 -9.94 -17.12
CA VAL A 120 -5.95 -9.95 -15.77
C VAL A 120 -5.11 -9.09 -14.83
N ALA A 121 -3.79 -9.21 -14.89
CA ALA A 121 -2.88 -8.39 -14.10
C ALA A 121 -3.01 -6.90 -14.47
N LEU A 122 -3.02 -6.57 -15.77
CA LEU A 122 -3.18 -5.18 -16.25
C LEU A 122 -4.49 -4.55 -15.76
N ILE A 123 -5.60 -5.26 -15.88
CA ILE A 123 -6.91 -4.77 -15.43
C ILE A 123 -6.91 -4.57 -13.92
N THR A 124 -6.39 -5.53 -13.17
CA THR A 124 -6.38 -5.47 -11.70
C THR A 124 -5.57 -4.28 -11.19
N PHE A 125 -4.33 -4.12 -11.66
CA PHE A 125 -3.48 -2.99 -11.26
C PHE A 125 -4.02 -1.66 -11.82
N GLY A 126 -4.52 -1.65 -13.05
CA GLY A 126 -5.13 -0.48 -13.65
C GLY A 126 -6.30 0.05 -12.82
N LEU A 127 -7.23 -0.79 -12.44
CA LEU A 127 -8.36 -0.40 -11.59
C LEU A 127 -7.90 0.15 -10.23
N ARG A 128 -6.91 -0.48 -9.60
CA ARG A 128 -6.36 0.00 -8.32
C ARG A 128 -5.66 1.36 -8.46
N ILE A 129 -4.92 1.56 -9.55
CA ILE A 129 -4.29 2.84 -9.88
C ILE A 129 -5.36 3.93 -9.99
N PHE A 130 -6.42 3.72 -10.77
CA PHE A 130 -7.52 4.69 -10.91
C PHE A 130 -8.23 4.96 -9.58
N GLN A 131 -8.47 3.94 -8.76
CA GLN A 131 -9.04 4.09 -7.42
C GLN A 131 -8.14 4.93 -6.51
N ASN A 132 -6.85 4.62 -6.47
CA ASN A 132 -5.89 5.37 -5.66
C ASN A 132 -5.81 6.84 -6.10
N VAL A 133 -5.75 7.09 -7.41
CA VAL A 133 -5.75 8.46 -7.97
C VAL A 133 -7.04 9.21 -7.61
N ALA A 134 -8.21 8.54 -7.71
CA ALA A 134 -9.49 9.14 -7.36
C ALA A 134 -9.55 9.52 -5.88
N LEU A 135 -9.01 8.69 -4.99
CA LEU A 135 -8.98 8.95 -3.55
C LEU A 135 -7.96 10.05 -3.20
N ILE A 136 -6.79 10.05 -3.82
CA ILE A 136 -5.81 11.13 -3.69
C ILE A 136 -6.43 12.46 -4.12
N ARG A 137 -7.10 12.50 -5.27
CA ARG A 137 -7.77 13.71 -5.75
C ARG A 137 -8.81 14.23 -4.77
N ARG A 138 -9.62 13.33 -4.18
CA ARG A 138 -10.64 13.71 -3.18
C ARG A 138 -10.04 14.31 -1.92
N HIS A 139 -8.80 14.01 -1.61
CA HIS A 139 -8.12 14.57 -0.45
C HIS A 139 -7.79 16.07 -0.64
N PHE A 140 -7.62 16.51 -1.88
CA PHE A 140 -7.26 17.90 -2.22
C PHE A 140 -8.44 18.78 -2.63
N LEU A 141 -9.63 18.19 -2.79
CA LEU A 141 -10.86 18.91 -3.15
C LEU A 141 -11.83 19.02 -1.98
#